data_af688a703315ef8c7f54b7b9161f0f4d
#
_entry.id   af688a703315ef8c7f54b7b9161f0f4d
#
_cell.length_a   1.000
_cell.length_b   1.000
_cell.length_c   1.000
_cell.angle_alpha   90.00
_cell.angle_beta   90.00
_cell.angle_gamma   90.00
#
_symmetry.space_group_name_H-M   'P 1'
#
loop_
_entity.id
_entity.type
_entity.pdbx_description
1 polymer ?
#
loop_
_entity_poly.entity_id
_entity_poly.type
_entity_poly.pdbx_seq_one_letter_code
_entity_poly.pdbx_strand_id
1 'polypeptide(L)'
;MNKPDLLAAYWTLAGNVYPGAPTEISPFTLQQRVEAASKAGWKGIGLVLSDLQATLEQNSLATIRQLFKDNDIKYFELEILLDWYLTGEDRKVSDYERSKMIELGAELGMCNLKIGAKPFENSPNSLENMAEEFSKLCKEVAQVNANVALEIMPFSRLATLEDGLKVVDTGDSNGGLCLDIWHLARGNIDFEKISMVPAHLIKSVELNDAAEEIQGDLFNDSTHHRKLCGQGSYDIPLFLNEIKKAGFNQPYYGVELISQEQRILTLDQMAKNAYETTISAFNSVVA
;
A
#
# COMPACT_ATOMS: atom_id res chain seq x y z
N MET A 1 -0.12 -24.00 -0.58
CA MET A 1 -0.28 -23.04 0.53
C MET A 1 -1.76 -22.86 0.82
N ASN A 2 -2.14 -22.57 2.08
CA ASN A 2 -3.52 -22.12 2.32
C ASN A 2 -3.73 -20.82 1.52
N LYS A 3 -4.95 -20.59 1.04
CA LYS A 3 -5.35 -19.37 0.35
C LYS A 3 -5.02 -18.18 1.25
N PRO A 4 -4.23 -17.18 0.79
CA PRO A 4 -3.89 -16.02 1.63
C PRO A 4 -5.11 -15.12 1.83
N ASP A 5 -5.17 -14.43 2.96
CA ASP A 5 -6.04 -13.27 3.09
C ASP A 5 -5.51 -12.13 2.20
N LEU A 6 -6.40 -11.39 1.55
CA LEU A 6 -6.04 -10.25 0.72
C LEU A 6 -6.62 -8.94 1.28
N LEU A 7 -5.82 -7.87 1.19
CA LEU A 7 -6.21 -6.51 1.48
C LEU A 7 -6.27 -5.71 0.16
N ALA A 8 -7.39 -5.04 -0.10
CA ALA A 8 -7.49 -4.09 -1.20
C ALA A 8 -6.91 -2.75 -0.75
N ALA A 9 -5.76 -2.35 -1.28
CA ALA A 9 -5.25 -0.99 -1.11
C ALA A 9 -6.27 0.02 -1.67
N TYR A 10 -6.23 1.26 -1.21
CA TYR A 10 -7.29 2.25 -1.45
C TYR A 10 -7.73 2.32 -2.92
N TRP A 11 -6.76 2.48 -3.82
CA TRP A 11 -7.02 2.71 -5.24
C TRP A 11 -7.69 1.54 -5.95
N THR A 12 -7.55 0.34 -5.43
CA THR A 12 -8.15 -0.89 -5.99
C THR A 12 -9.67 -0.83 -6.02
N LEU A 13 -10.29 -0.18 -5.02
CA LEU A 13 -11.75 -0.09 -4.87
C LEU A 13 -12.27 1.35 -4.79
N ALA A 14 -11.40 2.34 -5.00
CA ALA A 14 -11.78 3.75 -4.85
C ALA A 14 -12.65 4.29 -6.01
N GLY A 15 -12.80 3.54 -7.10
CA GLY A 15 -13.53 4.00 -8.29
C GLY A 15 -12.69 4.92 -9.17
N ASN A 16 -13.33 5.83 -9.90
CA ASN A 16 -12.63 6.67 -10.87
C ASN A 16 -11.88 7.84 -10.22
N VAL A 17 -10.99 7.50 -9.30
CA VAL A 17 -9.99 8.40 -8.68
C VAL A 17 -8.60 7.77 -8.76
N TYR A 18 -7.54 8.57 -8.63
CA TYR A 18 -6.15 8.14 -8.75
C TYR A 18 -5.22 9.16 -8.08
N PRO A 19 -3.98 8.81 -7.73
CA PRO A 19 -3.04 9.73 -7.12
C PRO A 19 -2.82 10.99 -7.95
N GLY A 20 -3.04 12.17 -7.34
CA GLY A 20 -2.95 13.46 -8.01
C GLY A 20 -4.18 13.86 -8.83
N ALA A 21 -5.30 13.13 -8.73
CA ALA A 21 -6.58 13.56 -9.30
C ALA A 21 -7.08 14.86 -8.63
N PRO A 22 -7.96 15.62 -9.27
CA PRO A 22 -8.56 16.82 -8.65
C PRO A 22 -9.25 16.57 -7.30
N THR A 23 -9.71 15.36 -7.08
CA THR A 23 -10.14 14.82 -5.79
C THR A 23 -9.71 13.36 -5.70
N GLU A 24 -9.24 12.98 -4.53
CA GLU A 24 -8.92 11.58 -4.22
C GLU A 24 -10.02 10.91 -3.37
N ILE A 25 -11.13 11.62 -3.12
CA ILE A 25 -12.29 11.08 -2.42
C ILE A 25 -13.08 10.18 -3.36
N SER A 26 -13.34 8.95 -2.93
CA SER A 26 -14.10 7.97 -3.70
C SER A 26 -15.52 8.44 -4.01
N PRO A 27 -16.03 8.23 -5.22
CA PRO A 27 -17.44 8.44 -5.54
C PRO A 27 -18.36 7.39 -4.86
N PHE A 28 -17.79 6.31 -4.34
CA PHE A 28 -18.52 5.27 -3.61
C PHE A 28 -18.40 5.50 -2.10
N THR A 29 -19.47 5.29 -1.36
CA THR A 29 -19.40 5.33 0.11
C THR A 29 -18.49 4.21 0.64
N LEU A 30 -17.92 4.39 1.83
CA LEU A 30 -17.14 3.34 2.48
C LEU A 30 -17.96 2.06 2.66
N GLN A 31 -19.26 2.19 3.00
CA GLN A 31 -20.15 1.04 3.13
C GLN A 31 -20.22 0.22 1.81
N GLN A 32 -20.45 0.88 0.68
CA GLN A 32 -20.50 0.20 -0.62
C GLN A 32 -19.18 -0.53 -0.92
N ARG A 33 -18.04 0.10 -0.66
CA ARG A 33 -16.72 -0.50 -0.90
C ARG A 33 -16.46 -1.70 0.00
N VAL A 34 -16.78 -1.60 1.27
CA VAL A 34 -16.61 -2.68 2.25
C VAL A 34 -17.52 -3.87 1.92
N GLU A 35 -18.79 -3.64 1.58
CA GLU A 35 -19.72 -4.69 1.19
C GLU A 35 -19.29 -5.40 -0.10
N ALA A 36 -18.83 -4.65 -1.12
CA ALA A 36 -18.31 -5.24 -2.36
C ALA A 36 -17.02 -6.04 -2.12
N ALA A 37 -16.10 -5.52 -1.28
CA ALA A 37 -14.89 -6.22 -0.88
C ALA A 37 -15.23 -7.55 -0.18
N SER A 38 -16.06 -7.51 0.85
CA SER A 38 -16.48 -8.69 1.61
C SER A 38 -17.13 -9.74 0.71
N LYS A 39 -18.03 -9.33 -0.17
CA LYS A 39 -18.71 -10.20 -1.15
C LYS A 39 -17.75 -10.89 -2.10
N ALA A 40 -16.67 -10.22 -2.51
CA ALA A 40 -15.63 -10.80 -3.35
C ALA A 40 -14.65 -11.70 -2.58
N GLY A 41 -14.57 -11.59 -1.26
CA GLY A 41 -13.74 -12.41 -0.39
C GLY A 41 -12.54 -11.71 0.25
N TRP A 42 -12.40 -10.39 0.07
CA TRP A 42 -11.37 -9.59 0.72
C TRP A 42 -11.49 -9.63 2.24
N LYS A 43 -10.35 -9.51 2.91
CA LYS A 43 -10.26 -9.49 4.38
C LYS A 43 -9.65 -8.19 4.91
N GLY A 44 -9.23 -7.31 4.03
CA GLY A 44 -8.69 -6.01 4.41
C GLY A 44 -9.01 -4.92 3.40
N ILE A 45 -8.91 -3.68 3.84
CA ILE A 45 -9.11 -2.48 3.04
C ILE A 45 -8.13 -1.38 3.45
N GLY A 46 -7.57 -0.68 2.47
CA GLY A 46 -6.80 0.55 2.64
C GLY A 46 -7.65 1.79 2.43
N LEU A 47 -7.34 2.87 3.12
CA LEU A 47 -7.96 4.18 2.92
C LEU A 47 -6.90 5.30 2.89
N VAL A 48 -7.14 6.32 2.08
CA VAL A 48 -6.41 7.59 2.18
C VAL A 48 -7.06 8.50 3.23
N LEU A 49 -6.28 9.36 3.85
CA LEU A 49 -6.77 10.22 4.94
C LEU A 49 -7.94 11.12 4.50
N SER A 50 -7.86 11.72 3.31
CA SER A 50 -8.89 12.62 2.79
C SER A 50 -10.25 11.92 2.62
N ASP A 51 -10.26 10.68 2.14
CA ASP A 51 -11.48 9.88 1.97
C ASP A 51 -12.06 9.43 3.33
N LEU A 52 -11.20 9.06 4.27
CA LEU A 52 -11.64 8.73 5.63
C LEU A 52 -12.25 9.94 6.33
N GLN A 53 -11.65 11.13 6.20
CA GLN A 53 -12.20 12.37 6.76
C GLN A 53 -13.57 12.71 6.15
N ALA A 54 -13.71 12.62 4.82
CA ALA A 54 -14.99 12.82 4.15
C ALA A 54 -16.05 11.77 4.60
N THR A 55 -15.64 10.54 4.82
CA THR A 55 -16.51 9.49 5.37
C THR A 55 -16.99 9.84 6.78
N LEU A 56 -16.12 10.41 7.61
CA LEU A 56 -16.44 10.80 9.00
C LEU A 56 -17.36 12.02 9.11
N GLU A 57 -17.54 12.80 8.05
CA GLU A 57 -18.57 13.85 8.02
C GLU A 57 -19.99 13.29 8.14
N GLN A 58 -20.19 12.04 7.74
CA GLN A 58 -21.50 11.38 7.73
C GLN A 58 -21.59 10.15 8.63
N ASN A 59 -20.46 9.65 9.12
CA ASN A 59 -20.38 8.41 9.89
C ASN A 59 -19.55 8.60 11.15
N SER A 60 -19.92 7.92 12.23
CA SER A 60 -19.06 7.84 13.41
C SER A 60 -17.99 6.75 13.26
N LEU A 61 -16.87 6.87 14.00
CA LEU A 61 -15.87 5.81 14.10
C LEU A 61 -16.48 4.48 14.57
N ALA A 62 -17.46 4.54 15.48
CA ALA A 62 -18.17 3.34 15.94
C ALA A 62 -18.95 2.67 14.80
N THR A 63 -19.57 3.45 13.92
CA THR A 63 -20.28 2.95 12.73
C THR A 63 -19.29 2.26 11.78
N ILE A 64 -18.11 2.86 11.55
CA ILE A 64 -17.09 2.28 10.67
C ILE A 64 -16.54 0.97 11.26
N ARG A 65 -16.23 0.93 12.56
CA ARG A 65 -15.81 -0.31 13.25
C ARG A 65 -16.85 -1.42 13.12
N GLN A 66 -18.13 -1.07 13.30
CA GLN A 66 -19.20 -2.06 13.17
C GLN A 66 -19.32 -2.55 11.72
N LEU A 67 -19.20 -1.66 10.74
CA LEU A 67 -19.20 -2.00 9.31
C LEU A 67 -18.07 -2.99 8.97
N PHE A 68 -16.85 -2.77 9.46
CA PHE A 68 -15.72 -3.69 9.26
C PHE A 68 -16.01 -5.05 9.89
N LYS A 69 -16.51 -5.07 11.11
CA LYS A 69 -16.87 -6.29 11.82
C LYS A 69 -17.96 -7.10 11.12
N ASP A 70 -19.03 -6.46 10.70
CA ASP A 70 -20.19 -7.11 10.05
C ASP A 70 -19.82 -7.71 8.68
N ASN A 71 -18.76 -7.18 8.05
CA ASN A 71 -18.26 -7.61 6.75
C ASN A 71 -16.97 -8.48 6.82
N ASP A 72 -16.55 -8.92 8.02
CA ASP A 72 -15.33 -9.72 8.24
C ASP A 72 -14.07 -9.07 7.65
N ILE A 73 -13.98 -7.73 7.71
CA ILE A 73 -12.78 -6.96 7.40
C ILE A 73 -11.89 -6.98 8.64
N LYS A 74 -10.75 -7.65 8.53
CA LYS A 74 -9.80 -7.91 9.63
C LYS A 74 -8.61 -6.97 9.63
N TYR A 75 -8.22 -6.51 8.44
CA TYR A 75 -7.03 -5.71 8.24
C TYR A 75 -7.41 -4.35 7.67
N PHE A 76 -6.84 -3.32 8.27
CA PHE A 76 -7.06 -1.93 7.86
C PHE A 76 -5.72 -1.20 7.76
N GLU A 77 -5.50 -0.52 6.65
CA GLU A 77 -4.32 0.30 6.40
C GLU A 77 -4.70 1.74 6.11
N LEU A 78 -3.85 2.68 6.54
CA LEU A 78 -3.90 4.07 6.07
C LEU A 78 -2.70 4.34 5.15
N GLU A 79 -2.96 5.03 4.07
CA GLU A 79 -2.01 5.31 2.99
C GLU A 79 -2.28 6.68 2.35
N ILE A 80 -1.32 7.38 1.82
CA ILE A 80 0.12 7.24 2.00
C ILE A 80 0.61 8.51 2.65
N LEU A 81 1.42 8.43 3.71
CA LEU A 81 2.04 9.60 4.32
C LEU A 81 3.30 9.96 3.55
N LEU A 82 3.32 11.16 2.97
CA LEU A 82 4.47 11.74 2.28
C LEU A 82 5.13 12.82 3.13
N ASP A 83 6.27 13.34 2.68
CA ASP A 83 6.95 14.53 3.24
C ASP A 83 7.40 14.42 4.71
N TRP A 84 7.29 13.22 5.31
CA TRP A 84 7.58 12.92 6.72
C TRP A 84 9.03 13.21 7.13
N TYR A 85 9.97 13.32 6.19
CA TYR A 85 11.40 13.59 6.39
C TYR A 85 11.81 15.00 5.97
N LEU A 86 10.90 15.78 5.38
CA LEU A 86 11.17 17.13 4.91
C LEU A 86 11.22 18.14 6.06
N THR A 87 11.38 19.41 5.71
CA THR A 87 11.35 20.57 6.63
C THR A 87 10.42 21.65 6.07
N GLY A 88 10.16 22.69 6.85
CA GLY A 88 9.36 23.82 6.39
C GLY A 88 7.86 23.53 6.35
N GLU A 89 7.15 24.09 5.36
CA GLU A 89 5.68 23.98 5.27
C GLU A 89 5.24 22.57 4.90
N ASP A 90 5.91 21.89 3.97
CA ASP A 90 5.59 20.51 3.59
C ASP A 90 5.64 19.58 4.81
N ARG A 91 6.66 19.75 5.67
CA ARG A 91 6.75 18.99 6.92
C ARG A 91 5.59 19.27 7.87
N LYS A 92 5.13 20.51 7.98
CA LYS A 92 4.01 20.84 8.87
C LYS A 92 2.70 20.18 8.39
N VAL A 93 2.47 20.15 7.09
CA VAL A 93 1.34 19.43 6.50
C VAL A 93 1.44 17.95 6.82
N SER A 94 2.60 17.35 6.55
CA SER A 94 2.85 15.94 6.85
C SER A 94 2.70 15.62 8.35
N ASP A 95 3.16 16.47 9.25
CA ASP A 95 3.00 16.29 10.70
C ASP A 95 1.53 16.32 11.13
N TYR A 96 0.71 17.18 10.51
CA TYR A 96 -0.73 17.20 10.74
C TYR A 96 -1.39 15.92 10.23
N GLU A 97 -1.10 15.51 9.00
CA GLU A 97 -1.64 14.28 8.41
C GLU A 97 -1.21 13.06 9.24
N ARG A 98 0.06 12.96 9.61
CA ARG A 98 0.61 11.92 10.49
C ARG A 98 -0.17 11.82 11.79
N SER A 99 -0.37 12.94 12.47
CA SER A 99 -1.12 12.97 13.72
C SER A 99 -2.55 12.47 13.54
N LYS A 100 -3.23 12.87 12.45
CA LYS A 100 -4.59 12.42 12.14
C LYS A 100 -4.64 10.96 11.73
N MET A 101 -3.69 10.47 10.94
CA MET A 101 -3.63 9.06 10.56
C MET A 101 -3.40 8.16 11.77
N ILE A 102 -2.53 8.55 12.70
CA ILE A 102 -2.28 7.78 13.94
C ILE A 102 -3.53 7.81 14.83
N GLU A 103 -4.16 8.98 15.04
CA GLU A 103 -5.38 9.12 15.85
C GLU A 103 -6.53 8.24 15.31
N LEU A 104 -6.85 8.38 14.03
CA LEU A 104 -7.93 7.63 13.39
C LEU A 104 -7.60 6.14 13.23
N GLY A 105 -6.33 5.85 12.94
CA GLY A 105 -5.81 4.49 12.84
C GLY A 105 -5.91 3.72 14.15
N ALA A 106 -5.62 4.36 15.29
CA ALA A 106 -5.79 3.78 16.62
C ALA A 106 -7.24 3.36 16.88
N GLU A 107 -8.18 4.24 16.53
CA GLU A 107 -9.61 4.01 16.74
C GLU A 107 -10.19 2.91 15.83
N LEU A 108 -9.63 2.73 14.63
CA LEU A 108 -10.12 1.77 13.65
C LEU A 108 -9.32 0.45 13.62
N GLY A 109 -8.25 0.34 14.42
CA GLY A 109 -7.41 -0.86 14.47
C GLY A 109 -6.50 -0.98 13.25
N MET A 110 -5.85 0.11 12.85
CA MET A 110 -4.87 0.13 11.77
C MET A 110 -3.74 -0.87 12.03
N CYS A 111 -3.45 -1.69 11.03
CA CYS A 111 -2.32 -2.64 11.08
C CYS A 111 -1.05 -2.08 10.47
N ASN A 112 -1.15 -1.28 9.40
CA ASN A 112 -0.03 -0.59 8.76
C ASN A 112 -0.36 0.88 8.48
N LEU A 113 0.63 1.75 8.69
CA LEU A 113 0.72 3.07 8.08
C LEU A 113 1.69 2.97 6.91
N LYS A 114 1.20 3.10 5.67
CA LYS A 114 2.07 3.17 4.49
C LYS A 114 2.63 4.58 4.33
N ILE A 115 3.92 4.65 4.05
CA ILE A 115 4.63 5.91 3.83
C ILE A 115 5.48 5.82 2.57
N GLY A 116 5.75 6.96 1.94
CA GLY A 116 6.62 7.04 0.78
C GLY A 116 7.52 8.27 0.82
N ALA A 117 8.53 8.30 -0.02
CA ALA A 117 9.26 9.52 -0.31
C ALA A 117 8.51 10.33 -1.38
N LYS A 118 8.52 11.66 -1.24
CA LYS A 118 7.86 12.57 -2.18
C LYS A 118 8.29 12.29 -3.63
N PRO A 119 7.34 12.07 -4.55
CA PRO A 119 7.66 11.92 -5.97
C PRO A 119 8.38 13.16 -6.53
N PHE A 120 9.40 12.92 -7.37
CA PHE A 120 10.18 13.96 -8.07
C PHE A 120 10.88 14.99 -7.17
N GLU A 121 11.02 14.68 -5.88
CA GLU A 121 11.66 15.56 -4.91
C GLU A 121 13.19 15.52 -5.09
N ASN A 122 13.81 16.70 -5.12
CA ASN A 122 15.25 16.89 -5.28
C ASN A 122 15.92 17.49 -4.04
N SER A 123 15.36 17.27 -2.85
CA SER A 123 15.95 17.82 -1.63
C SER A 123 17.30 17.18 -1.31
N PRO A 124 18.18 17.91 -0.60
CA PRO A 124 19.48 17.37 -0.20
C PRO A 124 19.39 16.45 1.04
N ASN A 125 18.21 15.94 1.39
CA ASN A 125 18.05 15.07 2.55
C ASN A 125 18.89 13.80 2.40
N SER A 126 19.72 13.54 3.40
CA SER A 126 20.53 12.34 3.45
C SER A 126 19.68 11.12 3.90
N LEU A 127 20.12 9.92 3.54
CA LEU A 127 19.45 8.69 3.99
C LEU A 127 19.52 8.55 5.52
N GLU A 128 20.59 9.07 6.15
CA GLU A 128 20.74 9.07 7.60
C GLU A 128 19.64 9.93 8.27
N ASN A 129 19.38 11.14 7.72
CA ASN A 129 18.28 11.98 8.22
C ASN A 129 16.92 11.30 8.03
N MET A 130 16.71 10.67 6.87
CA MET A 130 15.47 9.90 6.62
C MET A 130 15.33 8.74 7.61
N ALA A 131 16.42 8.01 7.93
CA ALA A 131 16.40 6.93 8.92
C ALA A 131 16.07 7.44 10.33
N GLU A 132 16.61 8.59 10.74
CA GLU A 132 16.26 9.20 12.03
C GLU A 132 14.79 9.58 12.12
N GLU A 133 14.23 10.21 11.08
CA GLU A 133 12.80 10.57 11.02
C GLU A 133 11.90 9.34 10.94
N PHE A 134 12.32 8.30 10.21
CA PHE A 134 11.64 7.01 10.17
C PHE A 134 11.55 6.36 11.55
N SER A 135 12.66 6.34 12.30
CA SER A 135 12.68 5.80 13.66
C SER A 135 11.74 6.57 14.61
N LYS A 136 11.67 7.91 14.47
CA LYS A 136 10.71 8.72 15.27
C LYS A 136 9.27 8.33 14.95
N LEU A 137 8.94 8.20 13.65
CA LEU A 137 7.62 7.78 13.19
C LEU A 137 7.26 6.37 13.68
N CYS A 138 8.20 5.42 13.60
CA CYS A 138 8.00 4.06 14.13
C CYS A 138 7.62 4.09 15.61
N LYS A 139 8.30 4.89 16.43
CA LYS A 139 8.01 5.01 17.88
C LYS A 139 6.63 5.58 18.15
N GLU A 140 6.16 6.54 17.33
CA GLU A 140 4.81 7.08 17.46
C GLU A 140 3.75 6.04 17.06
N VAL A 141 3.92 5.39 15.92
CA VAL A 141 2.98 4.39 15.40
C VAL A 141 2.96 3.12 16.26
N ALA A 142 4.06 2.78 16.93
CA ALA A 142 4.09 1.68 17.90
C ALA A 142 3.11 1.87 19.06
N GLN A 143 2.77 3.12 19.44
CA GLN A 143 1.81 3.40 20.51
C GLN A 143 0.38 2.92 20.19
N VAL A 144 0.09 2.71 18.91
CA VAL A 144 -1.21 2.23 18.43
C VAL A 144 -1.15 0.79 17.89
N ASN A 145 -0.05 0.07 18.18
CA ASN A 145 0.20 -1.32 17.77
C ASN A 145 0.18 -1.54 16.25
N ALA A 146 0.58 -0.53 15.47
CA ALA A 146 0.67 -0.62 14.01
C ALA A 146 2.12 -0.64 13.52
N ASN A 147 2.32 -1.11 12.29
CA ASN A 147 3.60 -1.04 11.60
C ASN A 147 3.70 0.24 10.76
N VAL A 148 4.93 0.60 10.41
CA VAL A 148 5.26 1.59 9.40
C VAL A 148 5.87 0.86 8.21
N ALA A 149 5.20 0.92 7.05
CA ALA A 149 5.61 0.25 5.82
C ALA A 149 6.07 1.30 4.80
N LEU A 150 7.40 1.41 4.61
CA LEU A 150 8.01 2.34 3.66
C LEU A 150 7.97 1.74 2.25
N GLU A 151 7.33 2.44 1.34
CA GLU A 151 7.30 2.09 -0.08
C GLU A 151 8.45 2.76 -0.83
N ILE A 152 9.25 1.98 -1.55
CA ILE A 152 10.28 2.49 -2.47
C ILE A 152 9.65 2.71 -3.84
N MET A 153 9.89 3.88 -4.43
CA MET A 153 9.28 4.29 -5.70
C MET A 153 10.34 4.76 -6.69
N PRO A 154 10.39 4.26 -7.94
CA PRO A 154 11.45 4.54 -8.90
C PRO A 154 11.53 6.02 -9.34
N PHE A 155 10.53 6.82 -9.06
CA PHE A 155 10.46 8.25 -9.33
C PHE A 155 10.61 9.11 -8.06
N SER A 156 11.12 8.54 -6.97
CA SER A 156 11.34 9.23 -5.70
C SER A 156 12.81 9.19 -5.28
N ARG A 157 13.13 9.88 -4.16
CA ARG A 157 14.47 9.81 -3.54
C ARG A 157 14.84 8.39 -3.09
N LEU A 158 13.86 7.56 -2.77
CA LEU A 158 14.04 6.16 -2.36
C LEU A 158 13.63 5.23 -3.52
N ALA A 159 14.51 5.09 -4.50
CA ALA A 159 14.25 4.33 -5.72
C ALA A 159 14.91 2.94 -5.73
N THR A 160 15.75 2.62 -4.77
CA THR A 160 16.48 1.35 -4.71
C THR A 160 16.18 0.57 -3.44
N LEU A 161 16.29 -0.76 -3.52
CA LEU A 161 16.11 -1.63 -2.35
C LEU A 161 17.17 -1.33 -1.28
N GLU A 162 18.39 -1.07 -1.70
CA GLU A 162 19.53 -0.76 -0.84
C GLU A 162 19.30 0.55 -0.04
N ASP A 163 18.78 1.58 -0.68
CA ASP A 163 18.48 2.86 0.00
C ASP A 163 17.27 2.71 0.93
N GLY A 164 16.23 1.99 0.50
CA GLY A 164 15.10 1.67 1.35
C GLY A 164 15.52 0.93 2.62
N LEU A 165 16.37 -0.09 2.49
CA LEU A 165 16.90 -0.85 3.63
C LEU A 165 17.72 0.02 4.59
N LYS A 166 18.57 0.94 4.08
CA LYS A 166 19.31 1.87 4.95
C LYS A 166 18.40 2.76 5.78
N VAL A 167 17.24 3.13 5.24
CA VAL A 167 16.28 3.98 5.96
C VAL A 167 15.49 3.19 6.99
N VAL A 168 15.09 1.95 6.70
CA VAL A 168 14.20 1.20 7.59
C VAL A 168 14.92 0.34 8.64
N ASP A 169 16.20 0.05 8.46
CA ASP A 169 16.99 -0.77 9.42
C ASP A 169 17.48 0.08 10.59
N THR A 170 16.53 0.61 11.36
CA THR A 170 16.78 1.46 12.53
C THR A 170 16.72 0.71 13.85
N GLY A 171 16.42 -0.58 13.82
CA GLY A 171 16.20 -1.40 15.02
C GLY A 171 14.78 -1.30 15.60
N ASP A 172 13.90 -0.49 15.01
CA ASP A 172 12.49 -0.40 15.43
C ASP A 172 11.70 -1.60 14.88
N SER A 173 11.16 -2.43 15.77
CA SER A 173 10.55 -3.72 15.41
C SER A 173 9.28 -3.62 14.56
N ASN A 174 8.61 -2.45 14.55
CA ASN A 174 7.41 -2.20 13.76
C ASN A 174 7.69 -1.45 12.44
N GLY A 175 8.95 -1.10 12.15
CA GLY A 175 9.35 -0.46 10.91
C GLY A 175 9.83 -1.46 9.85
N GLY A 176 9.61 -1.15 8.56
CA GLY A 176 10.12 -1.94 7.45
C GLY A 176 9.61 -1.47 6.09
N LEU A 177 9.80 -2.28 5.07
CA LEU A 177 9.44 -2.00 3.68
C LEU A 177 8.01 -2.47 3.34
N CYS A 178 7.37 -1.73 2.47
CA CYS A 178 6.32 -2.20 1.58
C CYS A 178 6.98 -2.59 0.24
N LEU A 179 6.85 -3.84 -0.17
CA LEU A 179 7.39 -4.35 -1.42
C LEU A 179 6.26 -4.49 -2.44
N ASP A 180 6.03 -3.43 -3.23
CA ASP A 180 5.10 -3.46 -4.36
C ASP A 180 5.81 -3.96 -5.61
N ILE A 181 5.25 -4.96 -6.26
CA ILE A 181 5.82 -5.59 -7.46
C ILE A 181 6.02 -4.58 -8.60
N TRP A 182 5.09 -3.60 -8.77
CA TRP A 182 5.22 -2.59 -9.82
C TRP A 182 6.44 -1.71 -9.59
N HIS A 183 6.62 -1.23 -8.36
CA HIS A 183 7.73 -0.36 -8.01
C HIS A 183 9.08 -1.06 -8.15
N LEU A 184 9.17 -2.32 -7.75
CA LEU A 184 10.38 -3.11 -7.92
C LEU A 184 10.68 -3.37 -9.40
N ALA A 185 9.69 -3.81 -10.18
CA ALA A 185 9.86 -4.08 -11.60
C ALA A 185 10.24 -2.82 -12.39
N ARG A 186 9.54 -1.70 -12.18
CA ARG A 186 9.82 -0.42 -12.85
C ARG A 186 11.12 0.25 -12.36
N GLY A 187 11.55 -0.07 -11.14
CA GLY A 187 12.86 0.32 -10.62
C GLY A 187 14.01 -0.56 -11.13
N ASN A 188 13.74 -1.53 -12.01
CA ASN A 188 14.71 -2.52 -12.49
C ASN A 188 15.42 -3.27 -11.34
N ILE A 189 14.69 -3.59 -10.29
CA ILE A 189 15.18 -4.36 -9.15
C ILE A 189 14.91 -5.83 -9.42
N ASP A 190 15.99 -6.63 -9.50
CA ASP A 190 15.89 -8.09 -9.66
C ASP A 190 15.12 -8.69 -8.47
N PHE A 191 14.08 -9.45 -8.73
CA PHE A 191 13.25 -10.04 -7.67
C PHE A 191 14.04 -11.01 -6.78
N GLU A 192 15.09 -11.64 -7.29
CA GLU A 192 15.98 -12.52 -6.50
C GLU A 192 16.64 -11.79 -5.32
N LYS A 193 16.82 -10.46 -5.41
CA LYS A 193 17.34 -9.68 -4.29
C LYS A 193 16.40 -9.62 -3.09
N ILE A 194 15.10 -9.85 -3.29
CA ILE A 194 14.08 -9.84 -2.23
C ILE A 194 14.41 -10.90 -1.17
N SER A 195 14.89 -12.08 -1.58
CA SER A 195 15.24 -13.16 -0.65
C SER A 195 16.37 -12.81 0.33
N MET A 196 17.12 -11.73 0.06
CA MET A 196 18.17 -11.24 0.95
C MET A 196 17.65 -10.21 1.97
N VAL A 197 16.42 -9.72 1.80
CA VAL A 197 15.81 -8.79 2.75
C VAL A 197 15.47 -9.53 4.05
N PRO A 198 15.93 -9.05 5.22
CA PRO A 198 15.56 -9.66 6.49
C PRO A 198 14.04 -9.70 6.68
N ALA A 199 13.48 -10.85 7.03
CA ALA A 199 12.03 -11.06 7.15
C ALA A 199 11.34 -10.00 8.01
N HIS A 200 11.99 -9.58 9.10
CA HIS A 200 11.44 -8.60 10.05
C HIS A 200 11.35 -7.18 9.45
N LEU A 201 12.07 -6.89 8.36
CA LEU A 201 12.01 -5.64 7.63
C LEU A 201 11.00 -5.64 6.47
N ILE A 202 10.24 -6.71 6.25
CA ILE A 202 9.13 -6.73 5.27
C ILE A 202 7.82 -6.59 6.03
N LYS A 203 7.15 -5.44 5.91
CA LYS A 203 5.89 -5.14 6.62
C LYS A 203 4.67 -5.29 5.74
N SER A 204 4.79 -5.00 4.46
CA SER A 204 3.73 -5.18 3.48
C SER A 204 4.29 -5.71 2.16
N VAL A 205 3.47 -6.43 1.43
CA VAL A 205 3.75 -6.89 0.06
C VAL A 205 2.54 -6.60 -0.78
N GLU A 206 2.71 -5.93 -1.92
CA GLU A 206 1.61 -5.56 -2.80
C GLU A 206 1.76 -6.16 -4.18
N LEU A 207 0.62 -6.61 -4.71
CA LEU A 207 0.50 -7.32 -5.96
C LEU A 207 -0.33 -6.52 -6.96
N ASN A 208 0.14 -6.52 -8.17
CA ASN A 208 -0.50 -6.04 -9.39
C ASN A 208 0.28 -6.61 -10.58
N ASP A 209 0.04 -6.10 -11.77
CA ASP A 209 0.79 -6.39 -12.97
C ASP A 209 0.88 -5.13 -13.85
N ALA A 210 1.66 -5.16 -14.92
CA ALA A 210 1.72 -4.09 -15.91
C ALA A 210 2.19 -4.64 -17.27
N ALA A 211 2.02 -3.84 -18.33
CA ALA A 211 2.60 -4.15 -19.64
C ALA A 211 4.14 -4.22 -19.54
N GLU A 212 4.78 -4.88 -20.48
CA GLU A 212 6.26 -4.91 -20.58
C GLU A 212 6.82 -3.50 -20.73
N GLU A 213 6.28 -2.72 -21.64
CA GLU A 213 6.68 -1.35 -21.91
C GLU A 213 5.97 -0.36 -20.99
N ILE A 214 6.73 0.65 -20.51
CA ILE A 214 6.19 1.78 -19.76
C ILE A 214 5.22 2.57 -20.65
N GLN A 215 4.05 2.90 -20.13
CA GLN A 215 3.03 3.65 -20.84
C GLN A 215 3.03 5.12 -20.40
N GLY A 216 3.48 6.02 -21.27
CA GLY A 216 3.73 7.41 -20.93
C GLY A 216 5.06 7.59 -20.18
N ASP A 217 5.03 8.33 -19.10
CA ASP A 217 6.12 8.38 -18.12
C ASP A 217 5.86 7.41 -16.95
N LEU A 218 6.85 7.23 -16.06
CA LEU A 218 6.71 6.34 -14.91
C LEU A 218 5.54 6.70 -13.99
N PHE A 219 5.26 7.98 -13.80
CA PHE A 219 4.15 8.38 -12.94
C PHE A 219 2.80 8.09 -13.60
N ASN A 220 2.68 8.34 -14.90
CA ASN A 220 1.49 8.00 -15.66
C ASN A 220 1.26 6.48 -15.69
N ASP A 221 2.32 5.69 -15.93
CA ASP A 221 2.26 4.23 -15.89
C ASP A 221 1.78 3.72 -14.53
N SER A 222 2.32 4.26 -13.42
CA SER A 222 1.93 3.92 -12.06
C SER A 222 0.47 4.21 -11.75
N THR A 223 -0.02 5.38 -12.20
CA THR A 223 -1.33 5.91 -11.77
C THR A 223 -2.48 5.56 -12.71
N HIS A 224 -2.19 4.93 -13.87
CA HIS A 224 -3.20 4.67 -14.89
C HIS A 224 -3.12 3.28 -15.53
N HIS A 225 -1.94 2.65 -15.58
CA HIS A 225 -1.70 1.51 -16.46
C HIS A 225 -1.33 0.22 -15.74
N ARG A 226 -1.54 0.15 -14.42
CA ARG A 226 -1.44 -1.13 -13.73
C ARG A 226 -2.51 -2.09 -14.22
N LYS A 227 -2.20 -3.38 -14.22
CA LYS A 227 -3.07 -4.46 -14.70
C LYS A 227 -3.39 -5.44 -13.59
N LEU A 228 -4.44 -6.19 -13.80
CA LEU A 228 -4.78 -7.34 -12.97
C LEU A 228 -3.65 -8.38 -13.00
N CYS A 229 -3.38 -9.05 -11.89
CA CYS A 229 -2.37 -10.10 -11.80
C CYS A 229 -2.53 -11.14 -12.92
N GLY A 230 -1.46 -11.44 -13.65
CA GLY A 230 -1.44 -12.36 -14.77
C GLY A 230 -1.94 -11.79 -16.10
N GLN A 231 -2.24 -10.48 -16.17
CA GLN A 231 -2.63 -9.80 -17.41
C GLN A 231 -1.54 -8.88 -17.99
N GLY A 232 -0.36 -8.88 -17.38
CA GLY A 232 0.81 -8.14 -17.80
C GLY A 232 1.99 -9.05 -18.09
N SER A 233 3.18 -8.54 -17.81
CA SER A 233 4.46 -9.18 -18.13
C SER A 233 5.29 -9.55 -16.90
N TYR A 234 4.82 -9.23 -15.68
CA TYR A 234 5.62 -9.48 -14.48
C TYR A 234 5.67 -10.97 -14.13
N ASP A 235 6.85 -11.44 -13.73
CA ASP A 235 7.02 -12.80 -13.19
C ASP A 235 6.52 -12.84 -11.73
N ILE A 236 5.19 -12.80 -11.57
CA ILE A 236 4.54 -12.86 -10.25
C ILE A 236 4.92 -14.15 -9.51
N PRO A 237 5.00 -15.33 -10.17
CA PRO A 237 5.51 -16.55 -9.52
C PRO A 237 6.92 -16.39 -8.92
N LEU A 238 7.87 -15.81 -9.65
CA LEU A 238 9.22 -15.53 -9.13
C LEU A 238 9.14 -14.58 -7.93
N PHE A 239 8.43 -13.44 -8.08
CA PHE A 239 8.26 -12.46 -7.00
C PHE A 239 7.73 -13.13 -5.72
N LEU A 240 6.64 -13.88 -5.80
CA LEU A 240 6.04 -14.56 -4.64
C LEU A 240 6.97 -15.62 -4.04
N ASN A 241 7.74 -16.32 -4.86
CA ASN A 241 8.74 -17.28 -4.37
C ASN A 241 9.86 -16.58 -3.59
N GLU A 242 10.34 -15.42 -4.07
CA GLU A 242 11.39 -14.67 -3.37
C GLU A 242 10.86 -14.04 -2.07
N ILE A 243 9.63 -13.53 -2.05
CA ILE A 243 8.95 -13.09 -0.83
C ILE A 243 8.87 -14.23 0.20
N LYS A 244 8.52 -15.43 -0.24
CA LYS A 244 8.47 -16.61 0.63
C LYS A 244 9.86 -17.01 1.14
N LYS A 245 10.90 -16.99 0.28
CA LYS A 245 12.29 -17.28 0.67
C LYS A 245 12.82 -16.26 1.68
N ALA A 246 12.45 -14.97 1.53
CA ALA A 246 12.75 -13.93 2.51
C ALA A 246 12.11 -14.17 3.87
N GLY A 247 11.12 -15.07 3.97
CA GLY A 247 10.44 -15.42 5.21
C GLY A 247 9.30 -14.46 5.58
N PHE A 248 8.69 -13.76 4.62
CA PHE A 248 7.50 -12.96 4.87
C PHE A 248 6.40 -13.78 5.54
N ASN A 249 5.89 -13.29 6.66
CA ASN A 249 4.96 -14.01 7.53
C ASN A 249 3.77 -13.16 7.99
N GLN A 250 3.52 -12.02 7.35
CA GLN A 250 2.31 -11.25 7.64
C GLN A 250 1.06 -12.03 7.21
N PRO A 251 -0.08 -11.81 7.88
CA PRO A 251 -1.27 -12.63 7.67
C PRO A 251 -2.00 -12.37 6.35
N TYR A 252 -1.63 -11.32 5.60
CA TYR A 252 -2.27 -10.94 4.35
C TYR A 252 -1.26 -10.40 3.34
N TYR A 253 -1.70 -10.31 2.09
CA TYR A 253 -1.03 -9.60 1.01
C TYR A 253 -1.91 -8.45 0.52
N GLY A 254 -1.30 -7.32 0.22
CA GLY A 254 -1.95 -6.18 -0.41
C GLY A 254 -2.15 -6.39 -1.92
N VAL A 255 -3.11 -5.71 -2.47
CA VAL A 255 -3.30 -5.56 -3.92
C VAL A 255 -3.53 -4.08 -4.19
N GLU A 256 -2.61 -3.46 -4.93
CA GLU A 256 -2.74 -2.06 -5.31
C GLU A 256 -2.92 -1.94 -6.83
N LEU A 257 -4.17 -1.83 -7.25
CA LEU A 257 -4.52 -1.76 -8.66
C LEU A 257 -4.96 -0.34 -9.07
N ILE A 258 -4.02 0.45 -9.57
CA ILE A 258 -4.29 1.80 -10.09
C ILE A 258 -4.43 1.69 -11.61
N SER A 259 -5.63 1.40 -12.08
CA SER A 259 -5.92 1.05 -13.47
C SER A 259 -7.03 1.89 -14.07
N GLN A 260 -6.74 2.61 -15.15
CA GLN A 260 -7.75 3.38 -15.87
C GLN A 260 -8.87 2.49 -16.42
N GLU A 261 -8.56 1.26 -16.81
CA GLU A 261 -9.54 0.31 -17.34
C GLU A 261 -10.44 -0.26 -16.24
N GLN A 262 -9.89 -0.51 -15.05
CA GLN A 262 -10.65 -1.14 -13.96
C GLN A 262 -11.46 -0.12 -13.17
N ARG A 263 -10.92 1.07 -12.89
CA ARG A 263 -11.59 2.07 -12.04
C ARG A 263 -12.90 2.65 -12.61
N ILE A 264 -13.21 2.40 -13.90
CA ILE A 264 -14.46 2.80 -14.54
C ILE A 264 -15.53 1.70 -14.55
N LEU A 265 -15.20 0.51 -14.06
CA LEU A 265 -16.13 -0.60 -13.94
C LEU A 265 -17.07 -0.40 -12.74
N THR A 266 -18.07 -1.29 -12.62
CA THR A 266 -18.86 -1.31 -11.38
C THR A 266 -17.99 -1.76 -10.20
N LEU A 267 -18.32 -1.32 -9.00
CA LEU A 267 -17.57 -1.67 -7.79
C LEU A 267 -17.48 -3.20 -7.56
N ASP A 268 -18.57 -3.93 -7.79
CA ASP A 268 -18.58 -5.40 -7.72
C ASP A 268 -17.61 -6.04 -8.73
N GLN A 269 -17.51 -5.48 -9.94
CA GLN A 269 -16.57 -5.98 -10.96
C GLN A 269 -15.12 -5.68 -10.56
N MET A 270 -14.81 -4.46 -10.09
CA MET A 270 -13.49 -4.13 -9.59
C MET A 270 -13.06 -5.07 -8.48
N ALA A 271 -13.89 -5.22 -7.46
CA ALA A 271 -13.59 -6.07 -6.31
C ALA A 271 -13.39 -7.54 -6.71
N LYS A 272 -14.25 -8.07 -7.56
CA LYS A 272 -14.17 -9.45 -8.02
C LYS A 272 -12.96 -9.69 -8.91
N ASN A 273 -12.75 -8.85 -9.93
CA ASN A 273 -11.66 -9.03 -10.89
C ASN A 273 -10.30 -9.04 -10.19
N ALA A 274 -10.03 -8.02 -9.36
CA ALA A 274 -8.75 -7.91 -8.66
C ALA A 274 -8.54 -9.08 -7.68
N TYR A 275 -9.58 -9.48 -6.96
CA TYR A 275 -9.50 -10.61 -6.04
C TYR A 275 -9.22 -11.94 -6.75
N GLU A 276 -10.04 -12.30 -7.75
CA GLU A 276 -9.95 -13.60 -8.41
C GLU A 276 -8.63 -13.78 -9.17
N THR A 277 -8.16 -12.74 -9.86
CA THR A 277 -6.89 -12.80 -10.60
C THR A 277 -5.70 -12.93 -9.66
N THR A 278 -5.70 -12.21 -8.53
CA THR A 278 -4.65 -12.33 -7.53
C THR A 278 -4.64 -13.72 -6.88
N ILE A 279 -5.80 -14.26 -6.49
CA ILE A 279 -5.88 -15.64 -5.98
C ILE A 279 -5.39 -16.66 -7.02
N SER A 280 -5.70 -16.44 -8.29
CA SER A 280 -5.21 -17.30 -9.38
C SER A 280 -3.68 -17.28 -9.48
N ALA A 281 -3.06 -16.09 -9.33
CA ALA A 281 -1.61 -15.96 -9.32
C ALA A 281 -0.95 -16.75 -8.16
N PHE A 282 -1.53 -16.72 -6.96
CA PHE A 282 -1.05 -17.56 -5.86
C PHE A 282 -1.17 -19.06 -6.14
N ASN A 283 -2.23 -19.50 -6.80
CA ASN A 283 -2.42 -20.92 -7.14
C ASN A 283 -1.38 -21.41 -8.15
N SER A 284 -0.86 -20.55 -9.02
CA SER A 284 0.19 -20.91 -9.99
C SER A 284 1.56 -21.15 -9.35
N VAL A 285 1.81 -20.62 -8.14
CA VAL A 285 3.08 -20.81 -7.40
C VAL A 285 3.09 -22.12 -6.60
N VAL A 286 1.93 -22.71 -6.36
CA VAL A 286 1.78 -23.93 -5.53
C VAL A 286 1.83 -25.21 -6.37
N ALA A 287 1.72 -25.10 -7.68
CA ALA A 287 1.84 -26.19 -8.62
C ALA A 287 3.29 -26.47 -8.99
#